data_9c7e2f64b8cd9fa575baa1f3ce7fea26
#
_entry.id   9c7e2f64b8cd9fa575baa1f3ce7fea26
#
_cell.length_a   1.000
_cell.length_b   1.000
_cell.length_c   1.000
_cell.angle_alpha   90.00
_cell.angle_beta   90.00
_cell.angle_gamma   90.00
#
_symmetry.space_group_name_H-M   'P 1'
#
loop_
_entity.id
_entity.type
_entity.pdbx_description
1 polymer ?
#
loop_
_entity_poly.entity_id
_entity_poly.type
_entity_poly.pdbx_seq_one_letter_code
_entity_poly.pdbx_strand_id
1 'polypeptide(L)'
;MKRILVCGLVPDVGGLEKIVLDFYNHIDTSEFELEFLLQGPEDVEFSDHFKKLCHNPLVVHRIPKLRPHMKQALKEWDRFFKENAHRYDILWSNQNGLTHLEFLKLAKKYGIEKRIVHGHCATADKFYRFIHPINRLFVGKYATDFWACGTEALNHFYHGQEREKALVIHNAIEVEKFIYNQEKQVQLRKEYGIPEDCFVVGQVSRLYEKQKNQSFCVKVFSEIVKKEPNSRLVFIGRGDTEFLENVAKEYGVADKVIFTGLTTNVGKMLNILDVFFFPSNFEGLPIVLIEAQANGLPVVTANHLPDARILNNYDKSLSLNDSLEEWADKILSVRDHRELDTAKVKQLIDENGYEIESATKQLEKLFNE
;
A
#
# COMPACT_ATOMS: atom_id res chain seq x y z
N MET A 1 -9.00 -23.65 16.86
CA MET A 1 -7.95 -22.78 16.26
C MET A 1 -7.82 -23.14 14.80
N LYS A 2 -8.07 -22.20 13.89
CA LYS A 2 -7.93 -22.41 12.44
C LYS A 2 -6.50 -22.14 11.99
N ARG A 3 -5.97 -23.01 11.12
CA ARG A 3 -4.63 -22.84 10.56
C ARG A 3 -4.71 -22.32 9.14
N ILE A 4 -3.99 -21.23 8.90
CA ILE A 4 -4.01 -20.46 7.64
C ILE A 4 -2.62 -20.49 7.01
N LEU A 5 -2.52 -21.04 5.79
CA LEU A 5 -1.31 -20.94 4.98
C LEU A 5 -1.35 -19.66 4.15
N VAL A 6 -0.50 -18.70 4.48
CA VAL A 6 -0.37 -17.42 3.78
C VAL A 6 0.69 -17.54 2.70
N CYS A 7 0.35 -17.19 1.47
CA CYS A 7 1.29 -17.20 0.34
C CYS A 7 1.16 -15.97 -0.54
N GLY A 8 2.16 -15.74 -1.40
CA GLY A 8 2.23 -14.60 -2.32
C GLY A 8 3.09 -13.44 -1.83
N LEU A 9 3.68 -13.55 -0.64
CA LEU A 9 4.58 -12.54 -0.09
C LEU A 9 6.01 -12.71 -0.59
N VAL A 10 6.77 -11.60 -0.57
CA VAL A 10 8.21 -11.59 -0.80
C VAL A 10 8.97 -11.35 0.52
N PRO A 11 10.29 -11.67 0.58
CA PRO A 11 11.07 -11.53 1.81
C PRO A 11 11.15 -10.13 2.40
N ASP A 12 11.16 -9.10 1.55
CA ASP A 12 11.29 -7.71 2.00
C ASP A 12 9.93 -7.02 2.11
N VAL A 13 9.85 -5.92 2.86
CA VAL A 13 8.61 -5.18 3.09
C VAL A 13 8.28 -4.30 1.89
N GLY A 14 7.25 -4.68 1.16
CA GLY A 14 6.53 -3.86 0.19
C GLY A 14 5.16 -3.44 0.73
N GLY A 15 4.34 -2.86 -0.14
CA GLY A 15 2.97 -2.46 0.25
C GLY A 15 2.09 -3.64 0.63
N LEU A 16 2.15 -4.74 -0.13
CA LEU A 16 1.39 -5.96 0.14
C LEU A 16 1.83 -6.62 1.46
N GLU A 17 3.14 -6.76 1.65
CA GLU A 17 3.72 -7.37 2.85
C GLU A 17 3.35 -6.58 4.11
N LYS A 18 3.39 -5.25 4.02
CA LYS A 18 2.99 -4.36 5.13
C LYS A 18 1.52 -4.59 5.52
N ILE A 19 0.61 -4.67 4.54
CA ILE A 19 -0.82 -4.90 4.77
C ILE A 19 -1.06 -6.24 5.46
N VAL A 20 -0.48 -7.33 4.93
CA VAL A 20 -0.64 -8.66 5.52
C VAL A 20 -0.05 -8.71 6.92
N LEU A 21 1.08 -8.03 7.14
CA LEU A 21 1.73 -7.93 8.45
C LEU A 21 0.88 -7.15 9.46
N ASP A 22 0.24 -6.05 9.03
CA ASP A 22 -0.65 -5.28 9.89
C ASP A 22 -1.84 -6.11 10.35
N PHE A 23 -2.49 -6.86 9.47
CA PHE A 23 -3.52 -7.83 9.87
C PHE A 23 -2.96 -8.91 10.80
N TYR A 24 -1.78 -9.47 10.49
CA TYR A 24 -1.18 -10.51 11.32
C TYR A 24 -0.84 -10.02 12.72
N ASN A 25 -0.45 -8.78 12.87
CA ASN A 25 -0.14 -8.20 14.19
C ASN A 25 -1.39 -7.96 15.06
N HIS A 26 -2.59 -7.90 14.46
CA HIS A 26 -3.85 -7.60 15.15
C HIS A 26 -4.81 -8.80 15.23
N ILE A 27 -4.52 -9.90 14.52
CA ILE A 27 -5.37 -11.09 14.53
C ILE A 27 -5.35 -11.78 15.89
N ASP A 28 -6.48 -12.35 16.30
CA ASP A 28 -6.57 -13.15 17.52
C ASP A 28 -5.81 -14.48 17.35
N THR A 29 -4.60 -14.53 17.90
CA THR A 29 -3.73 -15.72 17.85
C THR A 29 -4.21 -16.88 18.70
N SER A 30 -5.27 -16.72 19.52
CA SER A 30 -5.92 -17.82 20.22
C SER A 30 -6.90 -18.58 19.33
N GLU A 31 -7.43 -17.93 18.28
CA GLU A 31 -8.34 -18.52 17.30
C GLU A 31 -7.67 -18.88 15.98
N PHE A 32 -6.66 -18.13 15.57
CA PHE A 32 -6.00 -18.25 14.25
C PHE A 32 -4.48 -18.42 14.37
N GLU A 33 -3.96 -19.42 13.66
CA GLU A 33 -2.52 -19.66 13.49
C GLU A 33 -2.15 -19.42 12.01
N LEU A 34 -1.30 -18.43 11.74
CA LEU A 34 -0.83 -18.12 10.39
C LEU A 34 0.59 -18.63 10.18
N GLU A 35 0.76 -19.44 9.14
CA GLU A 35 2.06 -19.91 8.67
C GLU A 35 2.33 -19.35 7.26
N PHE A 36 3.55 -18.95 6.97
CA PHE A 36 3.92 -18.23 5.74
C PHE A 36 4.68 -19.14 4.78
N LEU A 37 4.30 -19.12 3.50
CA LEU A 37 4.96 -19.87 2.44
C LEU A 37 5.74 -18.92 1.53
N LEU A 38 7.06 -18.88 1.67
CA LEU A 38 7.96 -18.06 0.87
C LEU A 38 8.52 -18.83 -0.33
N GLN A 39 8.64 -18.13 -1.45
CA GLN A 39 9.31 -18.63 -2.64
C GLN A 39 10.76 -18.13 -2.70
N GLY A 40 11.72 -19.04 -2.71
CA GLY A 40 13.14 -18.65 -2.78
C GLY A 40 14.09 -19.83 -2.66
N PRO A 41 15.38 -19.58 -2.39
CA PRO A 41 16.33 -20.61 -2.00
C PRO A 41 15.94 -21.25 -0.65
N GLU A 42 16.60 -22.36 -0.30
CA GLU A 42 16.26 -23.13 0.92
C GLU A 42 16.42 -22.32 2.22
N ASP A 43 17.27 -21.31 2.22
CA ASP A 43 17.56 -20.41 3.34
C ASP A 43 16.79 -19.09 3.27
N VAL A 44 15.84 -18.92 2.32
CA VAL A 44 15.06 -17.68 2.22
C VAL A 44 14.29 -17.43 3.51
N GLU A 45 14.40 -16.22 4.03
CA GLU A 45 13.68 -15.73 5.19
C GLU A 45 13.12 -14.33 4.95
N PHE A 46 12.19 -13.92 5.79
CA PHE A 46 11.81 -12.51 5.84
C PHE A 46 13.02 -11.65 6.26
N SER A 47 13.11 -10.45 5.69
CA SER A 47 14.16 -9.48 6.03
C SER A 47 14.11 -9.11 7.52
N ASP A 48 15.24 -8.65 8.05
CA ASP A 48 15.28 -8.14 9.42
C ASP A 48 14.31 -6.98 9.64
N HIS A 49 14.04 -6.21 8.60
CA HIS A 49 13.04 -5.14 8.65
C HIS A 49 11.64 -5.72 8.85
N PHE A 50 11.23 -6.74 8.09
CA PHE A 50 9.95 -7.43 8.28
C PHE A 50 9.84 -8.02 9.69
N LYS A 51 10.89 -8.75 10.13
CA LYS A 51 10.94 -9.39 11.46
C LYS A 51 10.80 -8.38 12.61
N LYS A 52 11.40 -7.19 12.48
CA LYS A 52 11.28 -6.11 13.49
C LYS A 52 9.88 -5.50 13.58
N LEU A 53 9.10 -5.53 12.50
CA LEU A 53 7.73 -5.02 12.48
C LEU A 53 6.70 -6.07 12.90
N CYS A 54 7.09 -7.35 12.96
CA CYS A 54 6.22 -8.44 13.32
C CYS A 54 6.16 -8.59 14.84
N HIS A 55 4.95 -8.61 15.39
CA HIS A 55 4.72 -8.77 16.83
C HIS A 55 4.46 -10.23 17.22
N ASN A 56 4.04 -11.06 16.28
CA ASN A 56 3.70 -12.46 16.49
C ASN A 56 4.82 -13.40 16.02
N PRO A 57 4.91 -14.65 16.55
CA PRO A 57 5.89 -15.63 16.12
C PRO A 57 5.75 -15.98 14.63
N LEU A 58 6.84 -15.91 13.86
CA LEU A 58 6.84 -16.24 12.43
C LEU A 58 7.17 -17.72 12.20
N VAL A 59 6.22 -18.45 11.64
CA VAL A 59 6.44 -19.82 11.10
C VAL A 59 6.55 -19.72 9.58
N VAL A 60 7.71 -20.04 9.04
CA VAL A 60 8.02 -19.85 7.61
C VAL A 60 8.37 -21.17 6.95
N HIS A 61 7.61 -21.53 5.93
CA HIS A 61 7.89 -22.63 5.00
C HIS A 61 8.52 -22.09 3.73
N ARG A 62 9.32 -22.91 3.06
CA ARG A 62 10.11 -22.51 1.90
C ARG A 62 9.85 -23.44 0.73
N ILE A 63 9.69 -22.86 -0.44
CA ILE A 63 9.57 -23.57 -1.71
C ILE A 63 10.38 -22.83 -2.78
N PRO A 64 10.93 -23.53 -3.76
CA PRO A 64 11.71 -22.89 -4.82
C PRO A 64 10.85 -21.95 -5.67
N LYS A 65 11.46 -20.93 -6.25
CA LYS A 65 10.81 -20.07 -7.25
C LYS A 65 10.46 -20.90 -8.48
N LEU A 66 9.30 -20.63 -9.09
CA LEU A 66 8.87 -21.33 -10.31
C LEU A 66 9.86 -21.20 -11.48
N ARG A 67 10.52 -20.06 -11.60
CA ARG A 67 11.51 -19.83 -12.66
C ARG A 67 12.92 -19.73 -12.07
N PRO A 68 13.94 -20.17 -12.82
CA PRO A 68 13.92 -20.71 -14.20
C PRO A 68 13.51 -22.19 -14.31
N HIS A 69 13.51 -22.98 -13.24
CA HIS A 69 13.37 -24.45 -13.24
C HIS A 69 11.94 -24.92 -12.93
N MET A 70 10.96 -24.48 -13.72
CA MET A 70 9.53 -24.65 -13.44
C MET A 70 9.11 -26.11 -13.16
N LYS A 71 9.59 -27.09 -13.96
CA LYS A 71 9.20 -28.50 -13.76
C LYS A 71 9.67 -29.07 -12.42
N GLN A 72 10.88 -28.72 -11.99
CA GLN A 72 11.42 -29.15 -10.71
C GLN A 72 10.70 -28.45 -9.56
N ALA A 73 10.55 -27.13 -9.65
CA ALA A 73 9.82 -26.34 -8.67
C ALA A 73 8.40 -26.87 -8.45
N LEU A 74 7.65 -27.16 -9.52
CA LEU A 74 6.29 -27.72 -9.40
C LEU A 74 6.26 -29.09 -8.71
N LYS A 75 7.30 -29.94 -8.87
CA LYS A 75 7.37 -31.20 -8.13
C LYS A 75 7.60 -30.98 -6.64
N GLU A 76 8.42 -30.00 -6.27
CA GLU A 76 8.69 -29.66 -4.87
C GLU A 76 7.48 -28.98 -4.22
N TRP A 77 6.76 -28.12 -4.95
CA TRP A 77 5.49 -27.57 -4.50
C TRP A 77 4.42 -28.65 -4.28
N ASP A 78 4.29 -29.57 -5.24
CA ASP A 78 3.36 -30.71 -5.12
C ASP A 78 3.68 -31.56 -3.90
N ARG A 79 4.97 -31.85 -3.65
CA ARG A 79 5.43 -32.56 -2.46
C ARG A 79 5.06 -31.81 -1.17
N PHE A 80 5.37 -30.50 -1.09
CA PHE A 80 5.04 -29.68 0.07
C PHE A 80 3.54 -29.74 0.41
N PHE A 81 2.67 -29.51 -0.57
CA PHE A 81 1.23 -29.55 -0.35
C PHE A 81 0.74 -30.96 -0.02
N LYS A 82 1.28 -32.01 -0.65
CA LYS A 82 0.96 -33.39 -0.31
C LYS A 82 1.25 -33.75 1.14
N GLU A 83 2.37 -33.27 1.66
CA GLU A 83 2.83 -33.55 3.02
C GLU A 83 2.18 -32.67 4.08
N ASN A 84 1.76 -31.44 3.75
CA ASN A 84 1.38 -30.43 4.73
C ASN A 84 -0.07 -29.91 4.61
N ALA A 85 -0.74 -30.09 3.46
CA ALA A 85 -2.05 -29.47 3.23
C ALA A 85 -3.10 -29.85 4.29
N HIS A 86 -3.06 -31.07 4.82
CA HIS A 86 -3.96 -31.57 5.85
C HIS A 86 -3.88 -30.78 7.18
N ARG A 87 -2.85 -29.96 7.36
CA ARG A 87 -2.66 -29.11 8.56
C ARG A 87 -3.43 -27.81 8.47
N TYR A 88 -3.86 -27.40 7.27
CA TYR A 88 -4.42 -26.08 7.01
C TYR A 88 -5.90 -26.15 6.67
N ASP A 89 -6.69 -25.30 7.31
CA ASP A 89 -8.10 -25.09 7.01
C ASP A 89 -8.25 -24.11 5.83
N ILE A 90 -7.35 -23.15 5.73
CA ILE A 90 -7.43 -22.02 4.79
C ILE A 90 -6.10 -21.84 4.05
N LEU A 91 -6.18 -21.64 2.73
CA LEU A 91 -5.11 -21.01 1.96
C LEU A 91 -5.48 -19.55 1.70
N TRP A 92 -4.66 -18.62 2.16
CA TRP A 92 -4.80 -17.18 1.88
C TRP A 92 -3.74 -16.71 0.89
N SER A 93 -4.11 -16.62 -0.38
CA SER A 93 -3.20 -16.25 -1.48
C SER A 93 -3.30 -14.75 -1.78
N ASN A 94 -2.28 -14.00 -1.38
CA ASN A 94 -2.14 -12.57 -1.59
C ASN A 94 -1.40 -12.30 -2.92
N GLN A 95 -1.98 -11.49 -3.81
CA GLN A 95 -1.46 -11.34 -5.17
C GLN A 95 -1.53 -9.89 -5.68
N ASN A 96 -0.45 -9.41 -6.31
CA ASN A 96 -0.43 -8.17 -7.10
C ASN A 96 -0.89 -8.38 -8.56
N GLY A 97 -1.16 -9.62 -8.95
CA GLY A 97 -1.67 -10.01 -10.26
C GLY A 97 -1.76 -11.53 -10.36
N LEU A 98 -2.71 -12.04 -11.14
CA LEU A 98 -2.90 -13.48 -11.35
C LEU A 98 -1.81 -14.06 -12.26
N THR A 99 -0.58 -14.11 -11.74
CA THR A 99 0.60 -14.57 -12.48
C THR A 99 0.66 -16.09 -12.60
N HIS A 100 0.09 -16.79 -11.63
CA HIS A 100 -0.10 -18.25 -11.61
C HIS A 100 -1.21 -18.63 -10.62
N LEU A 101 -1.80 -19.80 -10.82
CA LEU A 101 -2.86 -20.35 -9.97
C LEU A 101 -2.42 -21.62 -9.23
N GLU A 102 -1.12 -21.93 -9.26
CA GLU A 102 -0.58 -23.20 -8.75
C GLU A 102 -0.85 -23.43 -7.29
N PHE A 103 -0.75 -22.40 -6.43
CA PHE A 103 -1.10 -22.51 -5.01
C PHE A 103 -2.55 -22.99 -4.83
N LEU A 104 -3.49 -22.37 -5.56
CA LEU A 104 -4.92 -22.72 -5.50
C LEU A 104 -5.18 -24.12 -6.05
N LYS A 105 -4.50 -24.50 -7.15
CA LYS A 105 -4.61 -25.83 -7.77
C LYS A 105 -4.16 -26.92 -6.79
N LEU A 106 -3.00 -26.71 -6.16
CA LEU A 106 -2.42 -27.66 -5.22
C LEU A 106 -3.23 -27.74 -3.93
N ALA A 107 -3.65 -26.59 -3.38
CA ALA A 107 -4.54 -26.55 -2.23
C ALA A 107 -5.85 -27.30 -2.47
N LYS A 108 -6.49 -27.10 -3.64
CA LYS A 108 -7.67 -27.87 -4.05
C LYS A 108 -7.38 -29.36 -4.19
N LYS A 109 -6.27 -29.73 -4.84
CA LYS A 109 -5.86 -31.13 -5.06
C LYS A 109 -5.67 -31.90 -3.76
N TYR A 110 -5.13 -31.23 -2.72
CA TYR A 110 -4.79 -31.84 -1.46
C TYR A 110 -5.76 -31.51 -0.32
N GLY A 111 -6.96 -30.96 -0.64
CA GLY A 111 -8.10 -30.90 0.26
C GLY A 111 -8.16 -29.70 1.20
N ILE A 112 -7.43 -28.61 0.97
CA ILE A 112 -7.69 -27.36 1.69
C ILE A 112 -9.02 -26.80 1.20
N GLU A 113 -10.02 -26.75 2.09
CA GLU A 113 -11.39 -26.44 1.70
C GLU A 113 -11.59 -24.97 1.34
N LYS A 114 -11.12 -24.05 2.17
CA LYS A 114 -11.21 -22.60 1.93
C LYS A 114 -9.95 -22.08 1.23
N ARG A 115 -10.12 -21.53 0.03
CA ARG A 115 -9.02 -21.07 -0.83
C ARG A 115 -9.29 -19.65 -1.30
N ILE A 116 -8.67 -18.70 -0.62
CA ILE A 116 -8.89 -17.26 -0.79
C ILE A 116 -7.88 -16.71 -1.79
N VAL A 117 -8.35 -15.98 -2.79
CA VAL A 117 -7.52 -15.06 -3.60
C VAL A 117 -7.77 -13.64 -3.14
N HIS A 118 -6.72 -12.94 -2.72
CA HIS A 118 -6.79 -11.56 -2.30
C HIS A 118 -5.95 -10.70 -3.25
N GLY A 119 -6.60 -9.87 -4.07
CA GLY A 119 -5.99 -8.97 -5.05
C GLY A 119 -5.64 -7.62 -4.45
N HIS A 120 -4.37 -7.19 -4.59
CA HIS A 120 -3.87 -5.96 -3.97
C HIS A 120 -3.46 -4.88 -4.98
N CYS A 121 -3.64 -5.08 -6.28
CA CYS A 121 -3.24 -4.12 -7.31
C CYS A 121 -4.27 -4.03 -8.42
N ALA A 122 -4.43 -2.85 -9.02
CA ALA A 122 -5.32 -2.63 -10.15
C ALA A 122 -4.61 -2.70 -11.51
N THR A 123 -3.28 -2.93 -11.53
CA THR A 123 -2.50 -2.99 -12.77
C THR A 123 -1.51 -4.14 -12.76
N ALA A 124 -1.42 -4.88 -13.86
CA ALA A 124 -0.40 -5.91 -14.03
C ALA A 124 0.89 -5.31 -14.65
N ASP A 125 2.05 -5.72 -14.15
CA ASP A 125 3.33 -5.47 -14.82
C ASP A 125 3.30 -5.95 -16.28
N LYS A 126 4.04 -5.28 -17.17
CA LYS A 126 4.08 -5.57 -18.61
C LYS A 126 4.30 -7.05 -18.94
N PHE A 127 5.09 -7.75 -18.12
CA PHE A 127 5.37 -9.18 -18.30
C PHE A 127 4.15 -10.07 -18.03
N TYR A 128 3.28 -9.69 -17.10
CA TYR A 128 2.09 -10.46 -16.69
C TYR A 128 0.84 -10.12 -17.49
N ARG A 129 0.94 -9.12 -18.37
CA ARG A 129 -0.17 -8.61 -19.18
C ARG A 129 -0.88 -9.69 -20.01
N PHE A 130 -0.16 -10.73 -20.42
CA PHE A 130 -0.72 -11.83 -21.22
C PHE A 130 -1.23 -13.01 -20.36
N ILE A 131 -0.62 -13.26 -19.20
CA ILE A 131 -0.97 -14.39 -18.34
C ILE A 131 -2.16 -14.06 -17.42
N HIS A 132 -2.22 -12.86 -16.90
CA HIS A 132 -3.28 -12.41 -15.99
C HIS A 132 -4.69 -12.60 -16.61
N PRO A 133 -5.01 -12.15 -17.84
CA PRO A 133 -6.34 -12.32 -18.42
C PRO A 133 -6.72 -13.80 -18.57
N ILE A 134 -5.78 -14.67 -18.89
CA ILE A 134 -6.01 -16.12 -19.01
C ILE A 134 -6.33 -16.71 -17.62
N ASN A 135 -5.49 -16.44 -16.63
CA ASN A 135 -5.70 -16.96 -15.28
C ASN A 135 -7.00 -16.45 -14.65
N ARG A 136 -7.40 -15.22 -15.00
CA ARG A 136 -8.66 -14.61 -14.58
C ARG A 136 -9.88 -15.44 -15.00
N LEU A 137 -9.83 -16.12 -16.16
CA LEU A 137 -10.91 -17.00 -16.63
C LEU A 137 -11.01 -18.31 -15.84
N PHE A 138 -9.94 -18.68 -15.13
CA PHE A 138 -9.84 -19.96 -14.45
C PHE A 138 -9.77 -19.85 -12.92
N VAL A 139 -9.67 -18.63 -12.36
CA VAL A 139 -9.53 -18.44 -10.92
C VAL A 139 -10.69 -19.05 -10.15
N GLY A 140 -11.93 -18.90 -10.60
CA GLY A 140 -13.13 -19.47 -10.00
C GLY A 140 -13.19 -21.01 -9.99
N LYS A 141 -12.37 -21.67 -10.86
CA LYS A 141 -12.26 -23.13 -10.81
C LYS A 141 -11.50 -23.64 -9.57
N TYR A 142 -10.63 -22.82 -8.99
CA TYR A 142 -9.69 -23.24 -7.97
C TYR A 142 -9.88 -22.49 -6.63
N ALA A 143 -10.22 -21.21 -6.66
CA ALA A 143 -10.57 -20.44 -5.47
C ALA A 143 -12.02 -20.72 -5.02
N THR A 144 -12.29 -20.53 -3.74
CA THR A 144 -13.63 -20.54 -3.14
C THR A 144 -14.07 -19.12 -2.81
N ASP A 145 -13.12 -18.26 -2.43
CA ASP A 145 -13.34 -16.92 -1.94
C ASP A 145 -12.52 -15.90 -2.75
N PHE A 146 -13.12 -14.76 -3.05
CA PHE A 146 -12.59 -13.72 -3.94
C PHE A 146 -12.55 -12.40 -3.19
N TRP A 147 -11.34 -11.95 -2.83
CA TRP A 147 -11.16 -10.70 -2.09
C TRP A 147 -10.30 -9.71 -2.87
N ALA A 148 -10.53 -8.42 -2.67
CA ALA A 148 -9.75 -7.36 -3.27
C ALA A 148 -9.62 -6.18 -2.31
N CYS A 149 -8.51 -5.45 -2.38
CA CYS A 149 -8.27 -4.29 -1.51
C CYS A 149 -9.11 -3.04 -1.86
N GLY A 150 -9.85 -3.08 -2.96
CA GLY A 150 -10.70 -1.98 -3.43
C GLY A 150 -11.40 -2.34 -4.73
N THR A 151 -12.31 -1.48 -5.17
CA THR A 151 -13.15 -1.71 -6.36
C THR A 151 -12.35 -1.88 -7.65
N GLU A 152 -11.28 -1.12 -7.84
CA GLU A 152 -10.40 -1.22 -9.02
C GLU A 152 -9.67 -2.56 -9.05
N ALA A 153 -9.14 -3.00 -7.92
CA ALA A 153 -8.51 -4.31 -7.79
C ALA A 153 -9.52 -5.42 -8.03
N LEU A 154 -10.75 -5.29 -7.49
CA LEU A 154 -11.84 -6.22 -7.73
C LEU A 154 -12.15 -6.36 -9.22
N ASN A 155 -12.31 -5.24 -9.93
CA ASN A 155 -12.57 -5.21 -11.37
C ASN A 155 -11.38 -5.76 -12.18
N HIS A 156 -10.16 -5.58 -11.70
CA HIS A 156 -8.95 -6.12 -12.35
C HIS A 156 -8.86 -7.65 -12.20
N PHE A 157 -9.09 -8.18 -10.99
CA PHE A 157 -8.90 -9.60 -10.67
C PHE A 157 -10.05 -10.50 -11.09
N TYR A 158 -11.30 -10.00 -11.07
CA TYR A 158 -12.48 -10.85 -11.21
C TYR A 158 -13.43 -10.38 -12.31
N HIS A 159 -14.25 -11.32 -12.83
CA HIS A 159 -15.31 -11.03 -13.79
C HIS A 159 -16.49 -12.00 -13.58
N GLY A 160 -17.66 -11.69 -14.18
CA GLY A 160 -18.84 -12.55 -14.07
C GLY A 160 -19.20 -12.89 -12.62
N GLN A 161 -19.45 -14.16 -12.35
CA GLN A 161 -19.90 -14.64 -11.05
C GLN A 161 -18.84 -14.45 -9.94
N GLU A 162 -17.56 -14.57 -10.24
CA GLU A 162 -16.49 -14.32 -9.27
C GLU A 162 -16.50 -12.88 -8.80
N ARG A 163 -16.76 -11.94 -9.72
CA ARG A 163 -16.88 -10.51 -9.40
C ARG A 163 -18.10 -10.21 -8.53
N GLU A 164 -19.25 -10.87 -8.80
CA GLU A 164 -20.46 -10.69 -8.01
C GLU A 164 -20.33 -11.20 -6.57
N LYS A 165 -19.51 -12.23 -6.37
CA LYS A 165 -19.22 -12.83 -5.05
C LYS A 165 -18.05 -12.18 -4.34
N ALA A 166 -17.25 -11.36 -5.04
CA ALA A 166 -16.04 -10.80 -4.48
C ALA A 166 -16.32 -9.75 -3.42
N LEU A 167 -15.51 -9.80 -2.35
CA LEU A 167 -15.58 -8.87 -1.23
C LEU A 167 -14.44 -7.87 -1.30
N VAL A 168 -14.72 -6.63 -0.91
CA VAL A 168 -13.69 -5.63 -0.69
C VAL A 168 -13.24 -5.72 0.76
N ILE A 169 -11.94 -6.01 0.95
CA ILE A 169 -11.24 -5.98 2.23
C ILE A 169 -10.21 -4.87 2.12
N HIS A 170 -10.51 -3.73 2.72
CA HIS A 170 -9.65 -2.57 2.61
C HIS A 170 -8.27 -2.79 3.25
N ASN A 171 -7.27 -2.18 2.66
CA ASN A 171 -5.95 -2.05 3.27
C ASN A 171 -6.07 -1.08 4.45
N ALA A 172 -6.10 -1.60 5.66
CA ALA A 172 -6.33 -0.82 6.87
C ALA A 172 -5.02 -0.37 7.52
N ILE A 173 -5.11 0.64 8.39
CA ILE A 173 -4.00 1.25 9.11
C ILE A 173 -4.29 1.33 10.61
N GLU A 174 -3.25 1.36 11.44
CA GLU A 174 -3.35 1.78 12.84
C GLU A 174 -3.47 3.29 12.92
N VAL A 175 -4.70 3.82 12.95
CA VAL A 175 -4.98 5.26 12.84
C VAL A 175 -4.20 6.07 13.88
N GLU A 176 -4.03 5.56 15.10
CA GLU A 176 -3.29 6.20 16.17
C GLU A 176 -1.85 6.57 15.83
N LYS A 177 -1.21 5.80 14.96
CA LYS A 177 0.17 6.07 14.52
C LYS A 177 0.27 7.29 13.61
N PHE A 178 -0.84 7.71 13.01
CA PHE A 178 -0.87 8.78 12.01
C PHE A 178 -1.47 10.09 12.53
N ILE A 179 -2.15 10.09 13.67
CA ILE A 179 -2.78 11.28 14.26
C ILE A 179 -1.78 12.42 14.35
N TYR A 180 -2.24 13.62 13.90
CA TYR A 180 -1.44 14.84 13.95
C TYR A 180 -1.00 15.19 15.36
N ASN A 181 0.24 15.64 15.47
CA ASN A 181 0.83 16.11 16.72
C ASN A 181 1.70 17.35 16.46
N GLN A 182 1.29 18.49 16.99
CA GLN A 182 1.96 19.78 16.79
C GLN A 182 3.40 19.81 17.35
N GLU A 183 3.65 19.15 18.48
CA GLU A 183 4.99 19.10 19.07
C GLU A 183 5.96 18.34 18.16
N LYS A 184 5.49 17.23 17.55
CA LYS A 184 6.26 16.48 16.54
C LYS A 184 6.51 17.32 15.29
N GLN A 185 5.55 18.14 14.85
CA GLN A 185 5.73 19.06 13.73
C GLN A 185 6.87 20.03 13.98
N VAL A 186 6.82 20.74 15.12
CA VAL A 186 7.84 21.72 15.51
C VAL A 186 9.23 21.05 15.60
N GLN A 187 9.31 19.90 16.26
CA GLN A 187 10.56 19.14 16.38
C GLN A 187 11.13 18.75 15.01
N LEU A 188 10.29 18.19 14.12
CA LEU A 188 10.73 17.75 12.80
C LEU A 188 11.16 18.94 11.92
N ARG A 189 10.39 20.03 11.92
CA ARG A 189 10.77 21.23 11.16
C ARG A 189 12.13 21.75 11.60
N LYS A 190 12.39 21.79 12.89
CA LYS A 190 13.72 22.14 13.44
C LYS A 190 14.81 21.15 13.00
N GLU A 191 14.54 19.83 13.03
CA GLU A 191 15.47 18.78 12.63
C GLU A 191 15.89 18.94 11.15
N TYR A 192 14.93 19.28 10.27
CA TYR A 192 15.17 19.47 8.83
C TYR A 192 15.46 20.93 8.42
N GLY A 193 15.68 21.84 9.38
CA GLY A 193 16.01 23.24 9.09
C GLY A 193 14.88 24.03 8.41
N ILE A 194 13.63 23.66 8.67
CA ILE A 194 12.44 24.32 8.11
C ILE A 194 11.94 25.34 9.12
N PRO A 195 11.77 26.63 8.74
CA PRO A 195 11.17 27.65 9.60
C PRO A 195 9.75 27.27 10.05
N GLU A 196 9.35 27.70 11.25
CA GLU A 196 8.03 27.37 11.81
C GLU A 196 6.87 27.89 10.95
N ASP A 197 7.03 29.11 10.39
CA ASP A 197 6.06 29.79 9.52
C ASP A 197 6.16 29.38 8.05
N CYS A 198 7.01 28.40 7.72
CA CYS A 198 7.21 27.93 6.35
C CYS A 198 6.04 27.07 5.89
N PHE A 199 5.52 27.31 4.70
CA PHE A 199 4.56 26.42 4.04
C PHE A 199 5.27 25.17 3.51
N VAL A 200 4.80 23.99 3.90
CA VAL A 200 5.44 22.72 3.56
C VAL A 200 4.48 21.83 2.77
N VAL A 201 4.76 21.65 1.50
CA VAL A 201 4.08 20.67 0.66
C VAL A 201 4.95 19.44 0.46
N GLY A 202 4.37 18.23 0.39
CA GLY A 202 5.22 17.06 0.21
C GLY A 202 4.51 15.80 -0.20
N GLN A 203 5.32 14.78 -0.45
CA GLN A 203 4.90 13.46 -0.89
C GLN A 203 5.64 12.38 -0.11
N VAL A 204 4.92 11.33 0.27
CA VAL A 204 5.48 10.08 0.82
C VAL A 204 5.41 9.00 -0.25
N SER A 205 6.57 8.55 -0.75
CA SER A 205 6.63 7.48 -1.74
C SER A 205 8.07 6.98 -1.96
N ARG A 206 8.22 5.82 -2.59
CA ARG A 206 9.49 5.52 -3.27
C ARG A 206 9.73 6.55 -4.37
N LEU A 207 10.95 7.05 -4.50
CA LEU A 207 11.31 7.94 -5.60
C LEU A 207 11.42 7.11 -6.89
N TYR A 208 10.28 6.93 -7.54
CA TYR A 208 10.15 6.18 -8.80
C TYR A 208 9.33 6.99 -9.79
N GLU A 209 10.01 7.78 -10.58
CA GLU A 209 9.46 8.81 -11.44
C GLU A 209 8.33 8.30 -12.36
N LYS A 210 8.51 7.13 -12.99
CA LYS A 210 7.50 6.59 -13.92
C LYS A 210 6.13 6.37 -13.28
N GLN A 211 6.07 6.15 -11.98
CA GLN A 211 4.83 5.93 -11.26
C GLN A 211 4.44 7.16 -10.43
N LYS A 212 5.36 7.67 -9.63
CA LYS A 212 5.08 8.66 -8.59
C LYS A 212 5.16 10.11 -9.06
N ASN A 213 5.74 10.36 -10.26
CA ASN A 213 5.74 11.64 -10.95
C ASN A 213 6.30 12.79 -10.09
N GLN A 214 7.44 12.55 -9.42
CA GLN A 214 8.04 13.54 -8.53
C GLN A 214 8.56 14.78 -9.26
N SER A 215 8.99 14.63 -10.51
CA SER A 215 9.38 15.79 -11.33
C SER A 215 8.22 16.77 -11.53
N PHE A 216 7.00 16.27 -11.64
CA PHE A 216 5.81 17.12 -11.71
C PHE A 216 5.60 17.88 -10.39
N CYS A 217 5.85 17.23 -9.23
CA CYS A 217 5.81 17.93 -7.94
C CYS A 217 6.80 19.10 -7.91
N VAL A 218 8.03 18.90 -8.39
CA VAL A 218 9.05 19.99 -8.45
C VAL A 218 8.59 21.13 -9.37
N LYS A 219 8.02 20.80 -10.52
CA LYS A 219 7.51 21.81 -11.49
C LYS A 219 6.37 22.64 -10.90
N VAL A 220 5.37 22.00 -10.29
CA VAL A 220 4.27 22.69 -9.60
C VAL A 220 4.81 23.53 -8.43
N PHE A 221 5.77 22.99 -7.68
CA PHE A 221 6.38 23.71 -6.57
C PHE A 221 7.11 24.99 -7.02
N SER A 222 7.69 25.02 -8.22
CA SER A 222 8.27 26.26 -8.74
C SER A 222 7.23 27.39 -8.93
N GLU A 223 5.97 27.05 -9.26
CA GLU A 223 4.87 28.02 -9.30
C GLU A 223 4.41 28.43 -7.88
N ILE A 224 4.41 27.47 -6.93
CA ILE A 224 4.12 27.78 -5.52
C ILE A 224 5.13 28.81 -4.98
N VAL A 225 6.44 28.63 -5.22
CA VAL A 225 7.50 29.53 -4.74
C VAL A 225 7.33 30.97 -5.24
N LYS A 226 6.78 31.18 -6.44
CA LYS A 226 6.50 32.54 -6.98
C LYS A 226 5.43 33.26 -6.15
N LYS A 227 4.45 32.53 -5.61
CA LYS A 227 3.32 33.08 -4.85
C LYS A 227 3.57 33.05 -3.34
N GLU A 228 4.31 32.04 -2.87
CA GLU A 228 4.67 31.80 -1.46
C GLU A 228 6.18 31.49 -1.38
N PRO A 229 7.05 32.53 -1.32
CA PRO A 229 8.50 32.33 -1.28
C PRO A 229 9.01 31.59 -0.05
N ASN A 230 8.29 31.69 1.10
CA ASN A 230 8.62 30.94 2.32
C ASN A 230 7.98 29.56 2.30
N SER A 231 8.36 28.73 1.34
CA SER A 231 7.84 27.38 1.19
C SER A 231 8.95 26.33 1.01
N ARG A 232 8.64 25.07 1.29
CA ARG A 232 9.51 23.90 1.06
C ARG A 232 8.72 22.77 0.41
N LEU A 233 9.40 22.01 -0.46
CA LEU A 233 8.92 20.74 -0.97
C LEU A 233 9.67 19.60 -0.28
N VAL A 234 8.96 18.66 0.33
CA VAL A 234 9.56 17.56 1.08
C VAL A 234 9.21 16.23 0.43
N PHE A 235 10.21 15.47 0.01
CA PHE A 235 10.06 14.09 -0.43
C PHE A 235 10.47 13.13 0.69
N ILE A 236 9.53 12.33 1.14
CA ILE A 236 9.72 11.34 2.21
C ILE A 236 9.77 9.95 1.56
N GLY A 237 10.96 9.33 1.57
CA GLY A 237 11.16 8.01 1.00
C GLY A 237 12.51 7.84 0.32
N ARG A 238 12.80 6.61 -0.10
CA ARG A 238 14.07 6.27 -0.76
C ARG A 238 13.96 6.23 -2.28
N GLY A 239 15.06 6.48 -2.96
CA GLY A 239 15.21 6.35 -4.41
C GLY A 239 16.33 7.22 -4.94
N ASP A 240 16.35 7.42 -6.24
CA ASP A 240 17.34 8.26 -6.91
C ASP A 240 16.96 9.74 -6.74
N THR A 241 17.75 10.47 -5.95
CA THR A 241 17.56 11.91 -5.72
C THR A 241 18.26 12.77 -6.79
N GLU A 242 19.33 12.27 -7.42
CA GLU A 242 20.14 13.05 -8.37
C GLU A 242 19.30 13.59 -9.53
N PHE A 243 18.44 12.74 -10.09
CA PHE A 243 17.52 13.18 -11.14
C PHE A 243 16.61 14.34 -10.68
N LEU A 244 16.01 14.23 -9.49
CA LEU A 244 15.10 15.24 -8.94
C LEU A 244 15.84 16.50 -8.52
N GLU A 245 17.05 16.40 -8.01
CA GLU A 245 17.93 17.54 -7.71
C GLU A 245 18.27 18.33 -8.99
N ASN A 246 18.50 17.64 -10.10
CA ASN A 246 18.75 18.29 -11.39
C ASN A 246 17.49 18.99 -11.91
N VAL A 247 16.31 18.38 -11.80
CA VAL A 247 15.03 19.03 -12.12
C VAL A 247 14.81 20.26 -11.21
N ALA A 248 15.09 20.15 -9.91
CA ALA A 248 14.95 21.29 -8.99
C ALA A 248 15.91 22.46 -9.32
N LYS A 249 17.13 22.17 -9.78
CA LYS A 249 18.07 23.18 -10.29
C LYS A 249 17.55 23.85 -11.56
N GLU A 250 17.03 23.07 -12.51
CA GLU A 250 16.45 23.60 -13.77
C GLU A 250 15.30 24.58 -13.49
N TYR A 251 14.45 24.28 -12.50
CA TYR A 251 13.31 25.12 -12.11
C TYR A 251 13.64 26.17 -11.03
N GLY A 252 14.91 26.31 -10.62
CA GLY A 252 15.38 27.33 -9.69
C GLY A 252 14.91 27.21 -8.26
N VAL A 253 14.59 25.97 -7.80
CA VAL A 253 14.06 25.70 -6.46
C VAL A 253 14.88 24.70 -5.66
N ALA A 254 16.10 24.40 -6.09
CA ALA A 254 16.93 23.34 -5.49
C ALA A 254 17.22 23.56 -3.99
N ASP A 255 17.37 24.80 -3.54
CA ASP A 255 17.58 25.19 -2.15
C ASP A 255 16.33 25.03 -1.25
N LYS A 256 15.19 24.72 -1.85
CA LYS A 256 13.88 24.60 -1.19
C LYS A 256 13.31 23.19 -1.23
N VAL A 257 14.00 22.23 -1.87
CA VAL A 257 13.59 20.82 -1.95
C VAL A 257 14.39 20.00 -0.92
N ILE A 258 13.67 19.22 -0.11
CA ILE A 258 14.26 18.39 0.95
C ILE A 258 13.96 16.92 0.68
N PHE A 259 14.99 16.09 0.73
CA PHE A 259 14.87 14.63 0.66
C PHE A 259 15.19 14.04 2.03
N THR A 260 14.21 13.41 2.67
CA THR A 260 14.39 12.87 4.03
C THR A 260 15.00 11.45 4.04
N GLY A 261 15.02 10.80 2.89
CA GLY A 261 15.42 9.39 2.80
C GLY A 261 14.35 8.42 3.32
N LEU A 262 14.75 7.17 3.53
CA LEU A 262 13.88 6.11 4.04
C LEU A 262 13.49 6.40 5.50
N THR A 263 12.20 6.26 5.78
CA THR A 263 11.68 6.30 7.16
C THR A 263 11.00 4.97 7.51
N THR A 264 11.09 4.57 8.77
CA THR A 264 10.30 3.48 9.37
C THR A 264 9.04 3.98 10.06
N ASN A 265 8.86 5.30 10.14
CA ASN A 265 7.74 5.94 10.82
C ASN A 265 7.12 7.05 9.95
N VAL A 266 6.31 6.62 8.98
CA VAL A 266 5.59 7.53 8.08
C VAL A 266 4.67 8.46 8.85
N GLY A 267 3.94 7.95 9.87
CA GLY A 267 3.02 8.75 10.67
C GLY A 267 3.72 9.90 11.42
N LYS A 268 4.95 9.67 11.92
CA LYS A 268 5.76 10.78 12.47
C LYS A 268 6.09 11.79 11.39
N MET A 269 6.53 11.35 10.21
CA MET A 269 7.01 12.23 9.14
C MET A 269 5.90 13.07 8.49
N LEU A 270 4.66 12.56 8.43
CA LEU A 270 3.53 13.33 7.90
C LEU A 270 3.26 14.64 8.66
N ASN A 271 3.66 14.72 9.95
CA ASN A 271 3.50 15.95 10.72
C ASN A 271 4.29 17.13 10.17
N ILE A 272 5.35 16.92 9.39
CA ILE A 272 6.17 18.00 8.82
C ILE A 272 5.41 18.82 7.77
N LEU A 273 4.44 18.19 7.08
CA LEU A 273 3.72 18.74 5.94
C LEU A 273 2.54 19.62 6.37
N ASP A 274 2.14 20.54 5.49
CA ASP A 274 0.86 21.24 5.56
C ASP A 274 -0.13 20.74 4.51
N VAL A 275 0.37 20.32 3.33
CA VAL A 275 -0.42 19.71 2.26
C VAL A 275 0.27 18.44 1.74
N PHE A 276 -0.48 17.38 1.58
CA PHE A 276 -0.03 16.16 0.93
C PHE A 276 -0.33 16.23 -0.57
N PHE A 277 0.71 16.25 -1.40
CA PHE A 277 0.61 16.38 -2.85
C PHE A 277 1.00 15.08 -3.56
N PHE A 278 0.06 14.46 -4.28
CA PHE A 278 0.26 13.12 -4.83
C PHE A 278 -0.22 12.99 -6.30
N PRO A 279 0.54 13.53 -7.28
CA PRO A 279 0.16 13.50 -8.70
C PRO A 279 0.70 12.26 -9.42
N SER A 280 0.56 11.07 -8.83
CA SER A 280 1.05 9.82 -9.42
C SER A 280 0.44 9.57 -10.79
N ASN A 281 1.22 8.95 -11.69
CA ASN A 281 0.77 8.59 -13.03
C ASN A 281 -0.23 7.42 -13.02
N PHE A 282 -0.09 6.49 -12.08
CA PHE A 282 -1.01 5.35 -11.89
C PHE A 282 -0.85 4.76 -10.49
N GLU A 283 -1.95 4.33 -9.90
CA GLU A 283 -2.01 3.64 -8.61
C GLU A 283 -3.10 2.58 -8.62
N GLY A 284 -2.97 1.60 -7.68
CA GLY A 284 -4.12 0.89 -7.14
C GLY A 284 -4.85 1.79 -6.14
N LEU A 285 -5.13 1.32 -4.93
CA LEU A 285 -5.51 2.21 -3.83
C LEU A 285 -4.26 2.50 -2.99
N PRO A 286 -3.62 3.69 -3.14
CA PRO A 286 -2.40 3.98 -2.40
C PRO A 286 -2.71 4.26 -0.94
N ILE A 287 -2.30 3.36 -0.05
CA ILE A 287 -2.57 3.45 1.40
C ILE A 287 -2.07 4.77 2.00
N VAL A 288 -1.03 5.36 1.43
CA VAL A 288 -0.47 6.64 1.88
C VAL A 288 -1.47 7.80 1.80
N LEU A 289 -2.50 7.73 0.93
CA LEU A 289 -3.59 8.71 0.89
C LEU A 289 -4.51 8.58 2.12
N ILE A 290 -4.69 7.37 2.62
CA ILE A 290 -5.42 7.10 3.86
C ILE A 290 -4.59 7.57 5.06
N GLU A 291 -3.29 7.25 5.07
CA GLU A 291 -2.33 7.68 6.09
C GLU A 291 -2.26 9.22 6.22
N ALA A 292 -2.23 9.94 5.09
CA ALA A 292 -2.24 11.40 5.07
C ALA A 292 -3.54 11.98 5.63
N GLN A 293 -4.70 11.40 5.27
CA GLN A 293 -5.99 11.80 5.80
C GLN A 293 -6.12 11.46 7.30
N ALA A 294 -5.57 10.34 7.77
CA ALA A 294 -5.50 10.02 9.20
C ALA A 294 -4.65 11.04 9.98
N ASN A 295 -3.70 11.71 9.33
CA ASN A 295 -2.99 12.86 9.89
C ASN A 295 -3.79 14.18 9.80
N GLY A 296 -4.99 14.14 9.23
CA GLY A 296 -5.82 15.33 8.98
C GLY A 296 -5.33 16.20 7.83
N LEU A 297 -4.26 15.81 7.12
CA LEU A 297 -3.69 16.60 6.02
C LEU A 297 -4.69 16.85 4.90
N PRO A 298 -4.76 18.08 4.36
CA PRO A 298 -5.32 18.30 3.04
C PRO A 298 -4.55 17.47 2.02
N VAL A 299 -5.29 16.77 1.16
CA VAL A 299 -4.73 15.93 0.10
C VAL A 299 -5.11 16.48 -1.26
N VAL A 300 -4.10 16.72 -2.12
CA VAL A 300 -4.31 17.11 -3.52
C VAL A 300 -3.72 16.06 -4.43
N THR A 301 -4.55 15.46 -5.29
CA THR A 301 -4.16 14.36 -6.16
C THR A 301 -4.79 14.47 -7.55
N ALA A 302 -4.29 13.71 -8.53
CA ALA A 302 -4.80 13.76 -9.90
C ALA A 302 -6.16 13.05 -10.03
N ASN A 303 -7.04 13.56 -10.89
CA ASN A 303 -8.42 13.12 -11.04
C ASN A 303 -8.59 11.69 -11.58
N HIS A 304 -7.60 11.17 -12.29
CA HIS A 304 -7.61 9.80 -12.83
C HIS A 304 -7.26 8.71 -11.81
N LEU A 305 -6.73 9.09 -10.63
CA LEU A 305 -6.41 8.12 -9.58
C LEU A 305 -7.70 7.58 -8.91
N PRO A 306 -7.66 6.38 -8.30
CA PRO A 306 -8.77 5.87 -7.51
C PRO A 306 -9.26 6.86 -6.47
N ASP A 307 -10.57 6.89 -6.20
CA ASP A 307 -11.10 7.74 -5.16
C ASP A 307 -10.81 7.13 -3.78
N ALA A 308 -10.01 7.86 -3.00
CA ALA A 308 -9.62 7.51 -1.64
C ALA A 308 -10.14 8.55 -0.64
N ARG A 309 -11.20 9.29 -0.99
CA ARG A 309 -11.75 10.35 -0.17
C ARG A 309 -12.40 9.81 1.09
N ILE A 310 -11.93 10.29 2.22
CA ILE A 310 -12.51 10.06 3.55
C ILE A 310 -12.87 11.41 4.18
N LEU A 311 -11.94 12.35 4.13
CA LEU A 311 -12.13 13.70 4.67
C LEU A 311 -12.54 14.69 3.59
N ASN A 312 -13.22 15.78 3.98
CA ASN A 312 -13.67 16.84 3.07
C ASN A 312 -12.52 17.68 2.47
N ASN A 313 -11.35 17.63 3.07
CA ASN A 313 -10.13 18.32 2.60
C ASN A 313 -9.33 17.52 1.56
N TYR A 314 -9.93 16.49 0.97
CA TYR A 314 -9.37 15.70 -0.12
C TYR A 314 -9.83 16.26 -1.48
N ASP A 315 -8.89 16.66 -2.33
CA ASP A 315 -9.15 17.19 -3.67
C ASP A 315 -8.50 16.35 -4.77
N LYS A 316 -9.29 15.95 -5.75
CA LYS A 316 -8.86 15.26 -6.97
C LYS A 316 -9.49 15.87 -8.23
N SER A 317 -9.67 17.19 -8.25
CA SER A 317 -10.33 17.90 -9.36
C SER A 317 -9.46 18.07 -10.59
N LEU A 318 -8.13 18.08 -10.42
CA LEU A 318 -7.19 18.42 -11.48
C LEU A 318 -6.66 17.22 -12.25
N SER A 319 -6.45 17.43 -13.55
CA SER A 319 -5.76 16.52 -14.46
C SER A 319 -4.27 16.82 -14.50
N LEU A 320 -3.43 15.83 -14.79
CA LEU A 320 -1.99 16.05 -15.07
C LEU A 320 -1.76 16.91 -16.33
N ASN A 321 -2.78 17.14 -17.16
CA ASN A 321 -2.73 18.03 -18.31
C ASN A 321 -3.10 19.48 -18.00
N ASP A 322 -3.63 19.77 -16.80
CA ASP A 322 -3.92 21.13 -16.37
C ASP A 322 -2.62 21.90 -16.10
N SER A 323 -2.66 23.22 -16.11
CA SER A 323 -1.47 24.03 -15.97
C SER A 323 -0.83 23.87 -14.59
N LEU A 324 0.50 24.07 -14.52
CA LEU A 324 1.23 24.04 -13.25
C LEU A 324 0.73 25.13 -12.29
N GLU A 325 0.24 26.24 -12.83
CA GLU A 325 -0.32 27.34 -12.04
C GLU A 325 -1.65 26.95 -11.38
N GLU A 326 -2.57 26.27 -12.10
CA GLU A 326 -3.82 25.76 -11.54
C GLU A 326 -3.56 24.77 -10.40
N TRP A 327 -2.56 23.89 -10.55
CA TRP A 327 -2.11 22.99 -9.50
C TRP A 327 -1.57 23.75 -8.28
N ALA A 328 -0.73 24.76 -8.50
CA ALA A 328 -0.17 25.59 -7.44
C ALA A 328 -1.27 26.33 -6.67
N ASP A 329 -2.23 26.94 -7.39
CA ASP A 329 -3.36 27.64 -6.79
C ASP A 329 -4.25 26.72 -5.95
N LYS A 330 -4.51 25.51 -6.46
CA LYS A 330 -5.25 24.49 -5.71
C LYS A 330 -4.55 24.10 -4.42
N ILE A 331 -3.25 23.83 -4.47
CA ILE A 331 -2.46 23.46 -3.29
C ILE A 331 -2.46 24.60 -2.26
N LEU A 332 -2.25 25.84 -2.71
CA LEU A 332 -2.28 27.00 -1.82
C LEU A 332 -3.67 27.25 -1.22
N SER A 333 -4.75 26.97 -1.96
CA SER A 333 -6.12 27.18 -1.50
C SER A 333 -6.53 26.27 -0.35
N VAL A 334 -5.86 25.12 -0.16
CA VAL A 334 -6.20 24.13 0.88
C VAL A 334 -5.21 24.11 2.05
N ARG A 335 -4.19 24.97 2.04
CA ARG A 335 -3.07 24.92 2.99
C ARG A 335 -3.49 24.98 4.48
N ASP A 336 -4.57 25.70 4.78
CA ASP A 336 -5.05 25.90 6.17
C ASP A 336 -6.21 24.96 6.51
N HIS A 337 -6.48 23.95 5.68
CA HIS A 337 -7.64 23.05 5.83
C HIS A 337 -7.29 21.73 6.52
N ARG A 338 -6.23 21.66 7.33
CA ARG A 338 -5.97 20.47 8.14
C ARG A 338 -7.13 20.19 9.07
N GLU A 339 -7.63 18.95 9.07
CA GLU A 339 -8.63 18.51 10.04
C GLU A 339 -7.93 18.22 11.39
N LEU A 340 -8.29 18.99 12.39
CA LEU A 340 -7.69 18.90 13.74
C LEU A 340 -8.56 18.13 14.74
N ASP A 341 -9.82 17.86 14.40
CA ASP A 341 -10.69 17.01 15.22
C ASP A 341 -10.30 15.55 15.04
N THR A 342 -9.40 15.09 15.90
CA THR A 342 -8.86 13.74 15.86
C THR A 342 -9.92 12.65 16.10
N ALA A 343 -10.96 12.95 16.89
CA ALA A 343 -12.05 12.02 17.13
C ALA A 343 -12.88 11.81 15.85
N LYS A 344 -13.20 12.91 15.15
CA LYS A 344 -13.87 12.87 13.87
C LYS A 344 -13.02 12.13 12.80
N VAL A 345 -11.70 12.39 12.75
CA VAL A 345 -10.80 11.69 11.83
C VAL A 345 -10.86 10.18 12.06
N LYS A 346 -10.71 9.73 13.30
CA LYS A 346 -10.76 8.31 13.67
C LYS A 346 -12.10 7.67 13.29
N GLN A 347 -13.20 8.32 13.62
CA GLN A 347 -14.54 7.86 13.30
C GLN A 347 -14.70 7.68 11.79
N LEU A 348 -14.33 8.67 10.97
CA LEU A 348 -14.49 8.61 9.52
C LEU A 348 -13.58 7.54 8.88
N ILE A 349 -12.36 7.36 9.38
CA ILE A 349 -11.45 6.30 8.90
C ILE A 349 -12.06 4.92 9.19
N ASP A 350 -12.62 4.71 10.40
CA ASP A 350 -13.26 3.46 10.80
C ASP A 350 -14.54 3.19 10.01
N GLU A 351 -15.44 4.17 9.90
CA GLU A 351 -16.69 4.05 9.12
C GLU A 351 -16.44 3.69 7.65
N ASN A 352 -15.28 4.08 7.09
CA ASN A 352 -14.86 3.73 5.74
C ASN A 352 -14.08 2.40 5.65
N GLY A 353 -13.91 1.68 6.78
CA GLY A 353 -13.29 0.36 6.83
C GLY A 353 -11.76 0.36 6.72
N TYR A 354 -11.11 1.46 7.08
CA TYR A 354 -9.65 1.60 7.03
C TYR A 354 -8.97 1.54 8.41
N GLU A 355 -9.72 1.35 9.50
CA GLU A 355 -9.15 1.14 10.82
C GLU A 355 -8.81 -0.33 11.02
N ILE A 356 -7.58 -0.63 11.46
CA ILE A 356 -7.02 -1.98 11.46
C ILE A 356 -7.74 -2.96 12.41
N GLU A 357 -8.17 -2.51 13.59
CA GLU A 357 -8.85 -3.41 14.54
C GLU A 357 -10.21 -3.86 14.01
N SER A 358 -11.00 -2.91 13.47
CA SER A 358 -12.30 -3.20 12.86
C SER A 358 -12.17 -4.05 11.60
N ALA A 359 -11.19 -3.73 10.75
CA ALA A 359 -10.91 -4.50 9.54
C ALA A 359 -10.42 -5.92 9.85
N THR A 360 -9.62 -6.10 10.92
CA THR A 360 -9.17 -7.43 11.36
C THR A 360 -10.34 -8.27 11.87
N LYS A 361 -11.23 -7.70 12.67
CA LYS A 361 -12.46 -8.41 13.11
C LYS A 361 -13.34 -8.85 11.94
N GLN A 362 -13.43 -8.01 10.90
CA GLN A 362 -14.13 -8.41 9.66
C GLN A 362 -13.39 -9.56 8.97
N LEU A 363 -12.07 -9.52 8.88
CA LEU A 363 -11.24 -10.57 8.29
C LEU A 363 -11.42 -11.90 9.05
N GLU A 364 -11.37 -11.89 10.38
CA GLU A 364 -11.56 -13.03 11.26
C GLU A 364 -12.94 -13.67 11.07
N LYS A 365 -14.00 -12.84 11.00
CA LYS A 365 -15.35 -13.33 10.69
C LYS A 365 -15.37 -14.06 9.34
N LEU A 366 -14.76 -13.48 8.31
CA LEU A 366 -14.68 -14.10 6.98
C LEU A 366 -13.83 -15.37 6.96
N PHE A 367 -12.80 -15.48 7.80
CA PHE A 367 -12.07 -16.74 7.97
C PHE A 367 -12.94 -17.83 8.64
N ASN A 368 -13.93 -17.45 9.45
CA ASN A 368 -14.83 -18.37 10.15
C ASN A 368 -16.04 -18.84 9.31
N GLU A 369 -16.44 -18.09 8.33
CA GLU A 369 -17.47 -18.46 7.34
C GLU A 369 -16.98 -19.54 6.38
#